data_fc914473413cf37d394f141228521564
#
_entry.id   fc914473413cf37d394f141228521564
#
_cell.length_a   1.000
_cell.length_b   1.000
_cell.length_c   1.000
_cell.angle_alpha   90.00
_cell.angle_beta   90.00
_cell.angle_gamma   90.00
#
_symmetry.space_group_name_H-M   'P 1'
#
loop_
_entity.id
_entity.type
_entity.pdbx_description
1 polymer ?
#
loop_
_entity_poly.entity_id
_entity_poly.type
_entity_poly.pdbx_seq_one_letter_code
_entity_poly.pdbx_strand_id
1 'polypeptide(L)'
;FRKKFKHEKDDLVPLGMESKPKMEPDFIEGNLFKQEEEKKEEKVKQVLQLEHAMAVEEEDNYEYPPVEILQKNTKKNTKGGAKALAEKAAQLQKTLYSFGVSAKVENVSVGPAITRYELKPAEGVRVSKIANLADDIALNLAAETIRIEAPIPGKQAVGIEVPNAEKETVHFRDVVESDEFQDAKSKLSV
;
A
#
# COMPACT_ATOMS: atom_id res chain seq x y z
N PHE A 1 43.58 8.91 24.11
CA PHE A 1 44.11 10.28 24.21
C PHE A 1 42.96 11.27 24.26
N ARG A 2 42.64 11.77 25.50
CA ARG A 2 41.71 12.86 25.77
C ARG A 2 42.52 14.18 25.68
N LYS A 3 42.02 15.16 24.95
CA LYS A 3 42.41 16.56 25.18
C LYS A 3 41.16 17.38 25.52
N LYS A 4 41.13 17.83 26.79
CA LYS A 4 40.31 18.91 27.32
C LYS A 4 40.84 20.24 26.79
N PHE A 5 39.98 21.10 26.32
CA PHE A 5 40.27 22.53 26.23
C PHE A 5 39.38 23.29 27.22
N LYS A 6 40.06 23.91 28.14
CA LYS A 6 39.59 24.94 29.05
C LYS A 6 39.66 26.27 28.32
N HIS A 7 38.67 27.11 28.39
CA HIS A 7 38.81 28.50 28.05
C HIS A 7 38.37 29.37 29.21
N GLU A 8 39.22 30.26 29.50
CA GLU A 8 39.35 31.20 30.58
C GLU A 8 38.47 32.43 30.30
N LYS A 9 38.01 33.03 31.39
CA LYS A 9 37.29 34.30 31.44
C LYS A 9 38.29 35.44 31.25
N ASP A 10 37.91 36.45 30.49
CA ASP A 10 38.46 37.78 30.63
C ASP A 10 37.34 38.80 30.78
N ASP A 11 37.37 39.41 31.96
CA ASP A 11 36.64 40.63 32.35
C ASP A 11 37.25 41.83 31.64
N LEU A 12 36.42 42.67 31.04
CA LEU A 12 36.74 44.07 30.80
C LEU A 12 35.46 44.92 30.81
N VAL A 13 35.28 45.67 31.88
CA VAL A 13 34.42 46.87 31.93
C VAL A 13 35.30 48.05 31.56
N PRO A 14 34.85 49.03 30.75
CA PRO A 14 34.71 50.37 31.27
C PRO A 14 33.59 51.26 30.72
N LEU A 15 33.13 52.08 31.61
CA LEU A 15 32.83 53.52 31.53
C LEU A 15 31.87 54.06 30.45
N GLY A 16 30.70 54.42 30.92
CA GLY A 16 30.21 55.78 30.84
C GLY A 16 29.75 56.33 29.47
N MET A 17 28.44 56.55 29.34
CA MET A 17 27.94 57.84 28.86
C MET A 17 26.40 57.84 28.78
N GLU A 18 25.87 58.76 29.51
CA GLU A 18 24.68 59.62 29.22
C GLU A 18 23.35 58.96 28.81
N SER A 19 22.46 59.16 29.72
CA SER A 19 21.00 59.01 29.60
C SER A 19 20.41 59.90 28.48
N LYS A 20 19.79 59.24 27.50
CA LYS A 20 18.77 59.89 26.65
C LYS A 20 17.37 59.42 27.08
N PRO A 21 16.36 60.30 27.01
CA PRO A 21 15.02 60.04 27.53
C PRO A 21 14.32 58.94 26.76
N LYS A 22 13.72 58.01 27.48
CA LYS A 22 12.81 57.01 26.93
C LYS A 22 11.58 57.75 26.38
N MET A 23 11.48 57.76 25.06
CA MET A 23 10.16 57.91 24.40
C MET A 23 9.49 56.56 24.44
N GLU A 24 8.39 56.49 25.12
CA GLU A 24 7.47 55.34 25.04
C GLU A 24 6.79 55.39 23.67
N PRO A 25 6.82 54.29 22.88
CA PRO A 25 6.03 54.23 21.66
C PRO A 25 4.56 54.02 22.04
N ASP A 26 3.68 54.84 21.47
CA ASP A 26 2.27 54.85 21.62
C ASP A 26 1.62 53.49 21.41
N PHE A 27 0.88 53.03 22.43
CA PHE A 27 0.19 51.74 22.51
C PHE A 27 -1.07 51.67 21.63
N ILE A 28 -1.18 52.40 20.57
CA ILE A 28 -2.42 52.52 19.76
C ILE A 28 -2.35 51.68 18.47
N GLU A 29 -1.17 51.36 17.93
CA GLU A 29 -1.06 50.59 16.66
C GLU A 29 -1.26 49.08 16.82
N GLY A 30 -0.98 48.49 17.98
CA GLY A 30 -1.09 47.05 18.21
C GLY A 30 -2.53 46.47 18.17
N ASN A 31 -3.53 47.26 18.41
CA ASN A 31 -4.92 46.81 18.46
C ASN A 31 -5.64 46.86 17.11
N LEU A 32 -5.20 47.69 16.17
CA LEU A 32 -5.81 47.76 14.85
C LEU A 32 -5.39 46.54 13.98
N PHE A 33 -4.15 46.14 14.05
CA PHE A 33 -3.66 44.98 13.29
C PHE A 33 -4.24 43.66 13.80
N LYS A 34 -4.42 43.48 15.09
CA LYS A 34 -5.11 42.32 15.66
C LYS A 34 -6.57 42.20 15.24
N GLN A 35 -7.30 43.30 15.18
CA GLN A 35 -8.69 43.28 14.73
C GLN A 35 -8.85 43.00 13.24
N GLU A 36 -7.88 43.37 12.39
CA GLU A 36 -7.92 43.03 11.00
C GLU A 36 -7.54 41.56 10.74
N GLU A 37 -6.61 41.00 11.49
CA GLU A 37 -6.26 39.58 11.42
C GLU A 37 -7.38 38.67 11.92
N GLU A 38 -8.01 38.99 13.04
CA GLU A 38 -9.19 38.27 13.56
C GLU A 38 -10.36 38.29 12.59
N LYS A 39 -10.64 39.46 11.95
CA LYS A 39 -11.68 39.55 10.92
C LYS A 39 -11.37 38.81 9.63
N LYS A 40 -10.10 38.67 9.29
CA LYS A 40 -9.66 37.86 8.14
C LYS A 40 -9.79 36.36 8.43
N GLU A 41 -9.40 35.94 9.65
CA GLU A 41 -9.53 34.53 10.07
C GLU A 41 -11.00 34.10 10.20
N GLU A 42 -11.87 34.96 10.72
CA GLU A 42 -13.32 34.67 10.76
C GLU A 42 -13.94 34.57 9.38
N LYS A 43 -13.56 35.46 8.44
CA LYS A 43 -14.03 35.37 7.06
C LYS A 43 -13.53 34.11 6.35
N VAL A 44 -12.28 33.71 6.55
CA VAL A 44 -11.73 32.47 5.98
C VAL A 44 -12.44 31.25 6.56
N LYS A 45 -12.72 31.23 7.86
CA LYS A 45 -13.49 30.15 8.50
C LYS A 45 -14.94 30.09 7.99
N GLN A 46 -15.59 31.22 7.78
CA GLN A 46 -16.93 31.27 7.21
C GLN A 46 -16.96 30.79 5.75
N VAL A 47 -15.98 31.17 4.93
CA VAL A 47 -15.88 30.70 3.54
C VAL A 47 -15.64 29.19 3.49
N LEU A 48 -14.72 28.68 4.30
CA LEU A 48 -14.46 27.23 4.40
C LEU A 48 -15.68 26.44 4.90
N GLN A 49 -16.44 26.99 5.82
CA GLN A 49 -17.69 26.36 6.28
C GLN A 49 -18.79 26.38 5.22
N LEU A 50 -18.90 27.45 4.43
CA LEU A 50 -19.84 27.54 3.30
C LEU A 50 -19.44 26.60 2.16
N GLU A 51 -18.17 26.50 1.82
CA GLU A 51 -17.68 25.54 0.82
C GLU A 51 -17.90 24.10 1.27
N HIS A 52 -17.69 23.80 2.55
CA HIS A 52 -17.94 22.47 3.09
C HIS A 52 -19.42 22.12 3.15
N ALA A 53 -20.27 23.08 3.49
CA ALA A 53 -21.74 22.91 3.51
C ALA A 53 -22.29 22.71 2.09
N MET A 54 -21.80 23.48 1.10
CA MET A 54 -22.22 23.32 -0.30
C MET A 54 -21.74 21.98 -0.89
N ALA A 55 -20.54 21.50 -0.52
CA ALA A 55 -20.04 20.21 -0.96
C ALA A 55 -20.82 19.02 -0.35
N VAL A 56 -21.34 19.18 0.87
CA VAL A 56 -22.16 18.13 1.54
C VAL A 56 -23.57 18.06 0.95
N GLU A 57 -24.15 19.20 0.53
CA GLU A 57 -25.50 19.20 -0.08
C GLU A 57 -25.51 18.60 -1.51
N GLU A 58 -24.42 18.68 -2.25
CA GLU A 58 -24.33 18.05 -3.59
C GLU A 58 -24.12 16.52 -3.51
N GLU A 59 -23.53 15.97 -2.42
CA GLU A 59 -23.35 14.53 -2.27
C GLU A 59 -24.65 13.77 -1.93
N ASP A 60 -25.63 14.38 -1.28
CA ASP A 60 -26.85 13.70 -0.82
C ASP A 60 -27.87 13.43 -1.95
N ASN A 61 -27.73 14.06 -3.12
CA ASN A 61 -28.63 13.88 -4.25
C ASN A 61 -28.04 13.07 -5.43
N TYR A 62 -26.82 12.54 -5.29
CA TYR A 62 -26.22 11.77 -6.37
C TYR A 62 -26.71 10.32 -6.35
N GLU A 63 -27.48 9.94 -7.37
CA GLU A 63 -27.88 8.54 -7.60
C GLU A 63 -26.79 7.82 -8.40
N TYR A 64 -26.24 6.76 -7.83
CA TYR A 64 -25.27 5.92 -8.54
C TYR A 64 -25.92 5.23 -9.73
N PRO A 65 -25.20 5.09 -10.87
CA PRO A 65 -25.69 4.30 -12.00
C PRO A 65 -26.01 2.88 -11.56
N PRO A 66 -27.15 2.30 -12.01
CA PRO A 66 -27.51 0.94 -11.63
C PRO A 66 -26.48 -0.07 -12.17
N VAL A 67 -26.16 -1.07 -11.36
CA VAL A 67 -25.12 -2.08 -11.68
C VAL A 67 -25.50 -2.91 -12.92
N GLU A 68 -26.78 -2.94 -13.27
CA GLU A 68 -27.34 -3.64 -14.44
C GLU A 68 -26.82 -3.11 -15.78
N ILE A 69 -26.32 -1.87 -15.82
CA ILE A 69 -25.64 -1.30 -17.02
C ILE A 69 -24.36 -2.07 -17.34
N LEU A 70 -23.72 -2.66 -16.34
CA LEU A 70 -22.48 -3.40 -16.50
C LEU A 70 -22.72 -4.81 -17.04
N GLN A 71 -21.86 -5.25 -17.94
CA GLN A 71 -21.94 -6.60 -18.51
C GLN A 71 -21.72 -7.66 -17.43
N LYS A 72 -22.63 -8.65 -17.38
CA LYS A 72 -22.52 -9.79 -16.48
C LYS A 72 -21.62 -10.87 -17.07
N ASN A 73 -20.75 -11.42 -16.27
CA ASN A 73 -19.94 -12.56 -16.65
C ASN A 73 -20.83 -13.83 -16.75
N THR A 74 -20.99 -14.34 -17.96
CA THR A 74 -21.78 -15.56 -18.20
C THR A 74 -20.92 -16.82 -18.25
N LYS A 75 -19.58 -16.66 -18.31
CA LYS A 75 -18.63 -17.77 -18.41
C LYS A 75 -17.98 -18.03 -17.05
N LYS A 76 -18.62 -18.80 -16.18
CA LYS A 76 -17.92 -19.37 -15.02
C LYS A 76 -17.10 -20.57 -15.49
N ASN A 77 -15.79 -20.35 -15.68
CA ASN A 77 -14.86 -21.43 -16.03
C ASN A 77 -14.58 -22.28 -14.78
N THR A 78 -15.32 -23.34 -14.62
CA THR A 78 -15.06 -24.38 -13.60
C THR A 78 -14.05 -25.42 -14.06
N LYS A 79 -13.32 -25.20 -15.17
CA LYS A 79 -12.52 -26.23 -15.87
C LYS A 79 -11.11 -26.45 -15.35
N GLY A 80 -10.65 -25.76 -14.34
CA GLY A 80 -9.41 -26.14 -13.63
C GLY A 80 -9.71 -27.18 -12.56
N GLY A 81 -10.16 -28.37 -12.95
CA GLY A 81 -10.55 -29.38 -11.97
C GLY A 81 -9.47 -29.61 -10.91
N ALA A 82 -9.89 -29.82 -9.65
CA ALA A 82 -8.98 -30.04 -8.51
C ALA A 82 -7.84 -31.04 -8.81
N LYS A 83 -8.10 -32.00 -9.72
CA LYS A 83 -7.11 -32.96 -10.19
C LYS A 83 -5.97 -32.30 -10.98
N ALA A 84 -6.27 -31.42 -11.93
CA ALA A 84 -5.25 -30.74 -12.72
C ALA A 84 -4.37 -29.80 -11.85
N LEU A 85 -4.98 -29.15 -10.85
CA LEU A 85 -4.26 -28.33 -9.87
C LEU A 85 -3.34 -29.18 -9.00
N ALA A 86 -3.80 -30.35 -8.54
CA ALA A 86 -2.99 -31.28 -7.77
C ALA A 86 -1.82 -31.86 -8.62
N GLU A 87 -2.05 -32.17 -9.89
CA GLU A 87 -0.99 -32.62 -10.81
C GLU A 87 0.08 -31.54 -11.02
N LYS A 88 -0.32 -30.29 -11.23
CA LYS A 88 0.64 -29.16 -11.34
C LYS A 88 1.38 -28.92 -10.04
N ALA A 89 0.71 -29.00 -8.89
CA ALA A 89 1.35 -28.90 -7.59
C ALA A 89 2.41 -30.00 -7.37
N ALA A 90 2.07 -31.24 -7.74
CA ALA A 90 3.00 -32.37 -7.66
C ALA A 90 4.20 -32.19 -8.64
N GLN A 91 3.93 -31.71 -9.86
CA GLN A 91 4.99 -31.38 -10.82
C GLN A 91 5.93 -30.32 -10.27
N LEU A 92 5.39 -29.22 -9.68
CA LEU A 92 6.19 -28.15 -9.06
C LEU A 92 7.06 -28.69 -7.92
N GLN A 93 6.53 -29.53 -7.04
CA GLN A 93 7.31 -30.16 -5.97
C GLN A 93 8.42 -31.05 -6.53
N LYS A 94 8.14 -31.85 -7.55
CA LYS A 94 9.12 -32.73 -8.22
C LYS A 94 10.23 -31.90 -8.87
N THR A 95 9.88 -30.79 -9.53
CA THR A 95 10.85 -29.86 -10.13
C THR A 95 11.78 -29.27 -9.06
N LEU A 96 11.23 -28.74 -7.96
CA LEU A 96 12.04 -28.22 -6.86
C LEU A 96 12.97 -29.29 -6.27
N TYR A 97 12.46 -30.50 -6.09
CA TYR A 97 13.25 -31.62 -5.58
C TYR A 97 14.42 -31.98 -6.49
N SER A 98 14.24 -31.96 -7.83
CA SER A 98 15.32 -32.23 -8.79
C SER A 98 16.44 -31.18 -8.73
N PHE A 99 16.15 -29.97 -8.32
CA PHE A 99 17.15 -28.91 -8.05
C PHE A 99 17.68 -28.92 -6.60
N GLY A 100 17.39 -29.99 -5.86
CA GLY A 100 17.86 -30.16 -4.48
C GLY A 100 17.21 -29.20 -3.48
N VAL A 101 15.95 -28.86 -3.75
CA VAL A 101 15.10 -28.04 -2.87
C VAL A 101 13.92 -28.88 -2.41
N SER A 102 13.90 -29.27 -1.14
CA SER A 102 12.76 -29.94 -0.52
C SER A 102 11.75 -28.90 -0.05
N ALA A 103 10.57 -28.90 -0.65
CA ALA A 103 9.46 -28.03 -0.25
C ALA A 103 8.13 -28.76 -0.45
N LYS A 104 7.13 -28.44 0.38
CA LYS A 104 5.79 -29.00 0.31
C LYS A 104 4.78 -27.92 -0.02
N VAL A 105 3.89 -28.17 -0.98
CA VAL A 105 2.75 -27.29 -1.26
C VAL A 105 1.73 -27.45 -0.12
N GLU A 106 1.45 -26.36 0.56
CA GLU A 106 0.45 -26.31 1.66
C GLU A 106 -0.88 -25.77 1.20
N ASN A 107 -0.86 -24.79 0.28
CA ASN A 107 -2.06 -24.14 -0.21
C ASN A 107 -1.97 -23.82 -1.71
N VAL A 108 -3.11 -23.81 -2.38
CA VAL A 108 -3.25 -23.42 -3.79
C VAL A 108 -4.41 -22.46 -3.92
N SER A 109 -4.14 -21.26 -4.39
CA SER A 109 -5.15 -20.23 -4.66
C SER A 109 -5.23 -19.99 -6.15
N VAL A 110 -6.42 -20.20 -6.71
CA VAL A 110 -6.68 -20.04 -8.15
C VAL A 110 -7.32 -18.70 -8.40
N GLY A 111 -6.63 -17.86 -9.15
CA GLY A 111 -7.16 -16.59 -9.64
C GLY A 111 -7.55 -16.68 -11.13
N PRO A 112 -8.12 -15.61 -11.67
CA PRO A 112 -8.59 -15.59 -13.07
C PRO A 112 -7.46 -15.66 -14.09
N ALA A 113 -6.30 -15.09 -13.79
CA ALA A 113 -5.14 -15.04 -14.69
C ALA A 113 -3.97 -15.88 -14.22
N ILE A 114 -3.81 -16.07 -12.92
CA ILE A 114 -2.69 -16.75 -12.28
C ILE A 114 -3.18 -17.75 -11.22
N THR A 115 -2.40 -18.80 -11.00
CA THR A 115 -2.57 -19.70 -9.85
C THR A 115 -1.38 -19.54 -8.93
N ARG A 116 -1.61 -19.28 -7.64
CA ARG A 116 -0.61 -19.12 -6.60
C ARG A 116 -0.48 -20.40 -5.79
N TYR A 117 0.73 -20.95 -5.74
CA TYR A 117 1.10 -22.09 -4.92
C TYR A 117 1.89 -21.60 -3.71
N GLU A 118 1.39 -21.85 -2.50
CA GLU A 118 2.10 -21.55 -1.26
C GLU A 118 2.89 -22.80 -0.82
N LEU A 119 4.21 -22.66 -0.75
CA LEU A 119 5.10 -23.76 -0.42
C LEU A 119 5.78 -23.51 0.92
N LYS A 120 5.86 -24.53 1.73
CA LYS A 120 6.70 -24.54 2.93
C LYS A 120 8.01 -25.24 2.65
N PRO A 121 9.16 -24.52 2.65
CA PRO A 121 10.47 -25.13 2.52
C PRO A 121 10.77 -26.02 3.71
N ALA A 122 11.51 -27.11 3.48
CA ALA A 122 12.03 -27.93 4.58
C ALA A 122 13.08 -27.15 5.38
N GLU A 123 13.34 -27.62 6.60
CA GLU A 123 14.36 -27.01 7.46
C GLU A 123 15.73 -26.99 6.78
N GLY A 124 16.45 -25.89 6.92
CA GLY A 124 17.77 -25.69 6.28
C GLY A 124 17.75 -25.26 4.81
N VAL A 125 16.59 -25.20 4.15
CA VAL A 125 16.48 -24.69 2.80
C VAL A 125 16.49 -23.15 2.80
N ARG A 126 17.45 -22.57 2.09
CA ARG A 126 17.53 -21.11 1.93
C ARG A 126 16.47 -20.61 0.95
N VAL A 127 15.70 -19.63 1.35
CA VAL A 127 14.64 -19.00 0.53
C VAL A 127 15.19 -18.44 -0.79
N SER A 128 16.40 -17.85 -0.74
CA SER A 128 17.09 -17.33 -1.95
C SER A 128 17.39 -18.42 -2.98
N LYS A 129 17.60 -19.68 -2.56
CA LYS A 129 17.79 -20.79 -3.48
C LYS A 129 16.54 -21.04 -4.31
N ILE A 130 15.35 -20.92 -3.70
CA ILE A 130 14.08 -21.06 -4.41
C ILE A 130 13.86 -19.90 -5.37
N ALA A 131 14.12 -18.66 -4.92
CA ALA A 131 13.95 -17.48 -5.74
C ALA A 131 14.81 -17.49 -7.02
N ASN A 132 16.03 -18.02 -6.93
CA ASN A 132 16.95 -18.11 -8.08
C ASN A 132 16.59 -19.19 -9.09
N LEU A 133 15.63 -20.06 -8.79
CA LEU A 133 15.18 -21.13 -9.69
C LEU A 133 13.95 -20.72 -10.53
N ALA A 134 13.60 -19.44 -10.57
CA ALA A 134 12.40 -18.98 -11.26
C ALA A 134 12.37 -19.42 -12.73
N ASP A 135 13.44 -19.21 -13.47
CA ASP A 135 13.52 -19.55 -14.89
C ASP A 135 13.51 -21.08 -15.13
N ASP A 136 14.18 -21.83 -14.27
CA ASP A 136 14.22 -23.29 -14.33
C ASP A 136 12.85 -23.91 -14.05
N ILE A 137 12.12 -23.36 -13.08
CA ILE A 137 10.76 -23.77 -12.75
C ILE A 137 9.80 -23.40 -13.88
N ALA A 138 9.90 -22.19 -14.44
CA ALA A 138 9.09 -21.75 -15.57
C ALA A 138 9.25 -22.69 -16.77
N LEU A 139 10.48 -23.05 -17.11
CA LEU A 139 10.79 -23.99 -18.17
C LEU A 139 10.15 -25.37 -17.93
N ASN A 140 10.30 -25.93 -16.72
CA ASN A 140 9.76 -27.24 -16.37
C ASN A 140 8.21 -27.29 -16.32
N LEU A 141 7.58 -26.17 -16.00
CA LEU A 141 6.11 -26.04 -15.99
C LEU A 141 5.54 -25.63 -17.35
N ALA A 142 6.39 -25.42 -18.35
CA ALA A 142 6.05 -24.87 -19.66
C ALA A 142 5.26 -23.54 -19.53
N ALA A 143 5.65 -22.72 -18.55
CA ALA A 143 5.07 -21.41 -18.31
C ALA A 143 5.93 -20.32 -18.95
N GLU A 144 5.31 -19.27 -19.48
CA GLU A 144 6.02 -18.14 -20.11
C GLU A 144 6.93 -17.41 -19.12
N THR A 145 6.41 -17.17 -17.91
CA THR A 145 7.13 -16.58 -16.80
C THR A 145 6.46 -16.98 -15.49
N ILE A 146 7.21 -16.99 -14.40
CA ILE A 146 6.66 -17.16 -13.05
C ILE A 146 7.13 -16.04 -12.15
N ARG A 147 6.38 -15.76 -11.10
CA ARG A 147 6.77 -14.83 -10.05
C ARG A 147 6.94 -15.59 -8.74
N ILE A 148 8.07 -15.35 -8.07
CA ILE A 148 8.33 -15.95 -6.76
C ILE A 148 8.36 -14.85 -5.71
N GLU A 149 7.48 -14.97 -4.72
CA GLU A 149 7.42 -14.12 -3.53
C GLU A 149 8.02 -14.90 -2.36
N ALA A 150 9.21 -14.51 -1.95
CA ALA A 150 9.99 -15.29 -1.01
C ALA A 150 10.73 -14.40 0.01
N PRO A 151 10.27 -14.34 1.26
CA PRO A 151 9.09 -15.01 1.85
C PRO A 151 7.77 -14.28 1.57
N ILE A 152 6.64 -14.95 1.80
CA ILE A 152 5.32 -14.30 1.83
C ILE A 152 5.24 -13.46 3.09
N PRO A 153 4.83 -12.18 3.02
CA PRO A 153 4.64 -11.33 4.19
C PRO A 153 3.69 -11.98 5.23
N GLY A 154 4.14 -12.05 6.48
CA GLY A 154 3.36 -12.63 7.57
C GLY A 154 3.23 -14.15 7.60
N LYS A 155 3.87 -14.89 6.66
CA LYS A 155 3.85 -16.35 6.61
C LYS A 155 5.27 -16.93 6.50
N GLN A 156 5.48 -18.12 7.07
CA GLN A 156 6.72 -18.90 6.87
C GLN A 156 6.62 -19.77 5.60
N ALA A 157 6.27 -19.15 4.50
CA ALA A 157 6.03 -19.82 3.22
C ALA A 157 6.58 -19.01 2.06
N VAL A 158 6.74 -19.67 0.93
CA VAL A 158 7.13 -19.07 -0.36
C VAL A 158 5.95 -19.18 -1.31
N GLY A 159 5.57 -18.09 -1.95
CA GLY A 159 4.55 -18.05 -3.00
C GLY A 159 5.18 -18.21 -4.37
N ILE A 160 4.66 -19.12 -5.18
CA ILE A 160 5.00 -19.25 -6.60
C ILE A 160 3.72 -19.00 -7.40
N GLU A 161 3.73 -17.95 -8.20
CA GLU A 161 2.62 -17.56 -9.07
C GLU A 161 2.92 -18.04 -10.49
N VAL A 162 2.02 -18.88 -10.99
CA VAL A 162 2.12 -19.49 -12.32
C VAL A 162 0.95 -18.97 -13.15
N PRO A 163 1.16 -18.46 -14.37
CA PRO A 163 0.07 -18.05 -15.24
C PRO A 163 -0.82 -19.22 -15.62
N ASN A 164 -2.12 -19.00 -15.66
CA ASN A 164 -3.07 -19.98 -16.11
C ASN A 164 -2.94 -20.17 -17.63
N ALA A 165 -3.12 -21.41 -18.12
CA ALA A 165 -3.12 -21.69 -19.55
C ALA A 165 -4.31 -21.00 -20.26
N GLU A 166 -5.45 -20.95 -19.60
CA GLU A 166 -6.61 -20.18 -20.02
C GLU A 166 -6.85 -19.07 -19.02
N LYS A 167 -6.79 -17.82 -19.45
CA LYS A 167 -7.03 -16.64 -18.63
C LYS A 167 -8.51 -16.30 -18.70
N GLU A 168 -9.11 -16.01 -17.55
CA GLU A 168 -10.49 -15.51 -17.48
C GLU A 168 -10.50 -14.00 -17.54
N THR A 169 -11.50 -13.46 -18.25
CA THR A 169 -11.78 -12.02 -18.25
C THR A 169 -12.56 -11.68 -16.98
N VAL A 170 -12.03 -10.80 -16.16
CA VAL A 170 -12.74 -10.24 -15.01
C VAL A 170 -13.60 -9.08 -15.49
N HIS A 171 -14.89 -9.15 -15.23
CA HIS A 171 -15.81 -8.06 -15.52
C HIS A 171 -15.89 -7.11 -14.34
N PHE A 172 -15.95 -5.82 -14.60
CA PHE A 172 -16.03 -4.80 -13.54
C PHE A 172 -17.25 -5.03 -12.64
N ARG A 173 -18.32 -5.57 -13.21
CA ARG A 173 -19.51 -5.95 -12.44
C ARG A 173 -19.20 -6.96 -11.34
N ASP A 174 -18.37 -7.96 -11.63
CA ASP A 174 -18.00 -9.00 -10.65
C ASP A 174 -17.26 -8.40 -9.45
N VAL A 175 -16.48 -7.32 -9.67
CA VAL A 175 -15.79 -6.59 -8.62
C VAL A 175 -16.77 -5.77 -7.80
N VAL A 176 -17.66 -5.03 -8.46
CA VAL A 176 -18.65 -4.16 -7.77
C VAL A 176 -19.66 -4.97 -6.97
N GLU A 177 -20.02 -6.18 -7.44
CA GLU A 177 -20.94 -7.10 -6.73
C GLU A 177 -20.24 -7.92 -5.63
N SER A 178 -18.90 -7.82 -5.46
CA SER A 178 -18.17 -8.56 -4.41
C SER A 178 -18.41 -7.98 -3.03
N ASP A 179 -18.43 -8.86 -2.02
CA ASP A 179 -18.61 -8.46 -0.62
C ASP A 179 -17.48 -7.53 -0.16
N GLU A 180 -16.25 -7.76 -0.62
CA GLU A 180 -15.08 -6.96 -0.29
C GLU A 180 -15.21 -5.51 -0.79
N PHE A 181 -15.80 -5.32 -1.98
CA PHE A 181 -16.05 -3.98 -2.51
C PHE A 181 -17.20 -3.28 -1.77
N GLN A 182 -18.28 -4.02 -1.48
CA GLN A 182 -19.45 -3.48 -0.79
C GLN A 182 -19.12 -3.04 0.65
N ASP A 183 -18.26 -3.79 1.33
CA ASP A 183 -17.82 -3.50 2.71
C ASP A 183 -16.64 -2.50 2.77
N ALA A 184 -16.11 -2.07 1.62
CA ALA A 184 -14.96 -1.18 1.58
C ALA A 184 -15.29 0.21 2.12
N LYS A 185 -14.45 0.72 3.03
CA LYS A 185 -14.60 2.05 3.62
C LYS A 185 -14.31 3.20 2.64
N SER A 186 -13.54 2.93 1.61
CA SER A 186 -13.14 3.92 0.60
C SER A 186 -13.93 3.72 -0.69
N LYS A 187 -14.49 4.80 -1.23
CA LYS A 187 -15.16 4.82 -2.55
C LYS A 187 -14.20 4.51 -3.72
N LEU A 188 -12.88 4.50 -3.47
CA LEU A 188 -11.83 4.22 -4.47
C LEU A 188 -11.22 2.83 -4.29
N SER A 189 -11.80 1.96 -3.47
CA SER A 189 -11.34 0.58 -3.28
C SER A 189 -11.81 -0.28 -4.46
N VAL A 190 -10.90 -0.58 -5.39
CA VAL A 190 -11.13 -1.48 -6.53
C VAL A 190 -10.10 -2.60 -6.51
#